data_4f01db8731409588323fab5666903d95
#
_entry.id   4f01db8731409588323fab5666903d95
#
_cell.length_a   1.000
_cell.length_b   1.000
_cell.length_c   1.000
_cell.angle_alpha   90.00
_cell.angle_beta   90.00
_cell.angle_gamma   90.00
#
_symmetry.space_group_name_H-M   'P 1'
#
loop_
_entity.id
_entity.type
_entity.pdbx_description
1 polymer ?
#
loop_
_entity_poly.entity_id
_entity_poly.type
_entity_poly.pdbx_seq_one_letter_code
_entity_poly.pdbx_strand_id
1 'polypeptide(L)'
;MVIGLIGENCSGKSTLAAHIRDVIGAEVVNGRDYLRMAKSEAEARRLFREKLAGAVSSGNIIYVISEPDQLDLLPEGAVRILISADLDTIKARFRARMCGFLPAPVERMLESKHGLFDKGSYDYRYDGVAGDAAALCEQLGKL
;
A
#
# COMPACT_ATOMS: atom_id res chain seq x y z
N MET A 1 4.44 9.74 11.83
CA MET A 1 4.33 9.77 10.36
C MET A 1 3.38 8.65 9.89
N VAL A 2 2.49 8.97 9.01
CA VAL A 2 1.64 7.98 8.34
C VAL A 2 2.05 7.89 6.87
N ILE A 3 2.30 6.66 6.41
CA ILE A 3 2.70 6.40 5.03
C ILE A 3 1.64 5.50 4.39
N GLY A 4 1.01 5.96 3.33
CA GLY A 4 0.15 5.14 2.49
C GLY A 4 0.94 4.56 1.34
N LEU A 5 1.08 3.23 1.29
CA LEU A 5 1.67 2.53 0.15
C LEU A 5 0.55 2.03 -0.74
N ILE A 6 0.43 2.63 -1.90
CA ILE A 6 -0.73 2.47 -2.77
C ILE A 6 -0.30 1.80 -4.06
N GLY A 7 -1.00 0.75 -4.45
CA GLY A 7 -0.68 0.05 -5.70
C GLY A 7 -1.51 -1.20 -5.91
N GLU A 8 -1.42 -1.73 -7.12
CA GLU A 8 -2.11 -2.96 -7.51
C GLU A 8 -1.55 -4.18 -6.77
N ASN A 9 -2.30 -5.27 -6.76
CA ASN A 9 -1.82 -6.55 -6.23
C ASN A 9 -0.51 -6.95 -6.95
N CYS A 10 0.44 -7.47 -6.19
CA CYS A 10 1.75 -7.90 -6.70
C CYS A 10 2.62 -6.80 -7.31
N SER A 11 2.35 -5.53 -7.00
CA SER A 11 3.20 -4.41 -7.45
C SER A 11 4.50 -4.26 -6.64
N GLY A 12 4.61 -4.90 -5.48
CA GLY A 12 5.79 -4.82 -4.62
C GLY A 12 5.57 -4.07 -3.30
N LYS A 13 4.32 -3.77 -2.95
CA LYS A 13 3.99 -3.00 -1.73
C LYS A 13 4.48 -3.67 -0.44
N SER A 14 4.25 -4.97 -0.30
CA SER A 14 4.59 -5.68 0.94
C SER A 14 6.10 -5.72 1.17
N THR A 15 6.89 -5.90 0.12
CA THR A 15 8.35 -5.88 0.20
C THR A 15 8.86 -4.50 0.61
N LEU A 16 8.32 -3.45 -0.01
CA LEU A 16 8.68 -2.08 0.33
C LEU A 16 8.24 -1.73 1.75
N ALA A 17 7.03 -2.13 2.16
CA ALA A 17 6.54 -1.91 3.52
C ALA A 17 7.45 -2.53 4.58
N ALA A 18 7.91 -3.76 4.35
CA ALA A 18 8.83 -4.43 5.26
C ALA A 18 10.16 -3.67 5.35
N HIS A 19 10.68 -3.19 4.24
CA HIS A 19 11.92 -2.43 4.22
C HIS A 19 11.80 -1.11 5.00
N ILE A 20 10.74 -0.34 4.75
CA ILE A 20 10.50 0.93 5.45
C ILE A 20 10.29 0.67 6.94
N ARG A 21 9.49 -0.34 7.29
CA ARG A 21 9.26 -0.73 8.69
C ARG A 21 10.58 -0.97 9.44
N ASP A 22 11.50 -1.69 8.81
CA ASP A 22 12.77 -2.04 9.45
C ASP A 22 13.69 -0.83 9.61
N VAL A 23 13.57 0.15 8.72
CA VAL A 23 14.40 1.37 8.77
C VAL A 23 13.87 2.39 9.79
N ILE A 24 12.56 2.65 9.81
CA ILE A 24 12.00 3.72 10.65
C ILE A 24 11.26 3.23 11.90
N GLY A 25 11.06 1.93 12.06
CA GLY A 25 10.31 1.38 13.18
C GLY A 25 8.82 1.72 13.09
N ALA A 26 8.09 1.09 12.18
CA ALA A 26 6.69 1.38 11.94
C ALA A 26 5.80 0.15 12.16
N GLU A 27 4.54 0.40 12.52
CA GLU A 27 3.49 -0.60 12.47
C GLU A 27 2.97 -0.69 11.04
N VAL A 28 2.80 -1.91 10.51
CA VAL A 28 2.26 -2.14 9.17
C VAL A 28 0.82 -2.65 9.29
N VAL A 29 -0.11 -1.97 8.64
CA VAL A 29 -1.51 -2.38 8.54
C VAL A 29 -1.85 -2.61 7.07
N ASN A 30 -2.42 -3.76 6.75
CA ASN A 30 -2.74 -4.14 5.37
C ASN A 30 -4.24 -4.03 5.11
N GLY A 31 -4.62 -3.36 4.04
CA GLY A 31 -5.95 -3.39 3.45
C GLY A 31 -7.10 -3.28 4.45
N ARG A 32 -7.79 -4.39 4.68
CA ARG A 32 -8.98 -4.47 5.53
C ARG A 32 -8.71 -4.98 6.94
N ASP A 33 -7.45 -5.08 7.35
CA ASP A 33 -7.12 -5.55 8.71
C ASP A 33 -7.73 -4.68 9.80
N TYR A 34 -7.98 -3.40 9.51
CA TYR A 34 -8.64 -2.49 10.46
C TYR A 34 -10.04 -2.95 10.87
N LEU A 35 -10.70 -3.79 10.09
CA LEU A 35 -12.03 -4.32 10.42
C LEU A 35 -12.05 -5.10 11.74
N ARG A 36 -10.90 -5.58 12.19
CA ARG A 36 -10.74 -6.26 13.48
C ARG A 36 -10.86 -5.32 14.67
N MET A 37 -10.82 -4.01 14.46
CA MET A 37 -10.86 -3.01 15.54
C MET A 37 -12.22 -2.86 16.18
N ALA A 38 -13.30 -3.27 15.50
CA ALA A 38 -14.66 -3.17 16.00
C ALA A 38 -15.58 -4.21 15.36
N LYS A 39 -16.79 -4.37 15.94
CA LYS A 39 -17.78 -5.32 15.42
C LYS A 39 -18.47 -4.83 14.14
N SER A 40 -18.65 -3.51 13.99
CA SER A 40 -19.23 -2.93 12.77
C SER A 40 -18.15 -2.31 11.90
N GLU A 41 -18.34 -2.35 10.60
CA GLU A 41 -17.42 -1.71 9.65
C GLU A 41 -17.34 -0.20 9.87
N ALA A 42 -18.47 0.46 10.08
CA ALA A 42 -18.50 1.90 10.30
C ALA A 42 -17.68 2.31 11.54
N GLU A 43 -17.81 1.57 12.63
CA GLU A 43 -17.05 1.81 13.85
C GLU A 43 -15.56 1.51 13.66
N ALA A 44 -15.22 0.43 12.98
CA ALA A 44 -13.83 0.08 12.68
C ALA A 44 -13.17 1.16 11.81
N ARG A 45 -13.87 1.67 10.79
CA ARG A 45 -13.36 2.77 9.96
C ARG A 45 -13.11 4.02 10.78
N ARG A 46 -14.03 4.37 11.68
CA ARG A 46 -13.90 5.54 12.55
C ARG A 46 -12.68 5.41 13.45
N LEU A 47 -12.52 4.28 14.12
CA LEU A 47 -11.40 4.02 15.02
C LEU A 47 -10.06 4.02 14.27
N PHE A 48 -10.03 3.44 13.09
CA PHE A 48 -8.81 3.40 12.28
C PHE A 48 -8.41 4.79 11.79
N ARG A 49 -9.38 5.61 11.36
CA ARG A 49 -9.13 7.00 10.98
C ARG A 49 -8.56 7.81 12.14
N GLU A 50 -9.09 7.64 13.34
CA GLU A 50 -8.57 8.29 14.55
C GLU A 50 -7.15 7.85 14.85
N LYS A 51 -6.87 6.55 14.74
CA LYS A 51 -5.53 6.00 14.94
C LYS A 51 -4.52 6.60 13.96
N LEU A 52 -4.87 6.65 12.68
CA LEU A 52 -4.00 7.23 11.67
C LEU A 52 -3.81 8.74 11.87
N ALA A 53 -4.86 9.47 12.19
CA ALA A 53 -4.77 10.90 12.46
C ALA A 53 -3.83 11.21 13.62
N GLY A 54 -3.88 10.43 14.68
CA GLY A 54 -2.95 10.55 15.81
C GLY A 54 -1.52 10.23 15.43
N ALA A 55 -1.30 9.28 14.56
CA ALA A 55 0.04 8.86 14.15
C ALA A 55 0.73 9.85 13.21
N VAL A 56 0.02 10.78 12.61
CA VAL A 56 0.63 11.85 11.78
C VAL A 56 1.69 12.62 12.58
N SER A 57 1.41 12.89 13.84
CA SER A 57 2.32 13.65 14.71
C SER A 57 3.01 12.80 15.78
N SER A 58 2.60 11.55 15.99
CA SER A 58 3.10 10.71 17.07
C SER A 58 3.11 9.24 16.70
N GLY A 59 4.26 8.71 16.34
CA GLY A 59 4.46 7.34 15.93
C GLY A 59 4.62 7.19 14.42
N ASN A 60 4.72 5.95 13.95
CA ASN A 60 4.88 5.63 12.54
C ASN A 60 3.96 4.46 12.17
N ILE A 61 3.09 4.69 11.20
CA ILE A 61 2.21 3.65 10.66
C ILE A 61 2.34 3.62 9.13
N ILE A 62 2.48 2.42 8.59
CA ILE A 62 2.45 2.18 7.15
C ILE A 62 1.12 1.49 6.84
N TYR A 63 0.29 2.12 6.03
CA TYR A 63 -0.96 1.52 5.55
C TYR A 63 -0.80 1.07 4.11
N VAL A 64 -0.92 -0.24 3.88
CA VAL A 64 -0.78 -0.86 2.56
C VAL A 64 -2.16 -0.93 1.90
N ILE A 65 -2.32 -0.24 0.78
CA ILE A 65 -3.60 -0.03 0.12
C ILE A 65 -3.60 -0.71 -1.26
N SER A 66 -4.61 -1.56 -1.50
CA SER A 66 -4.80 -2.26 -2.77
C SER A 66 -6.13 -1.93 -3.45
N GLU A 67 -7.04 -1.22 -2.77
CA GLU A 67 -8.37 -0.88 -3.28
C GLU A 67 -8.65 0.62 -3.12
N PRO A 68 -9.33 1.24 -4.11
CA PRO A 68 -9.58 2.70 -4.07
C PRO A 68 -10.36 3.20 -2.85
N ASP A 69 -11.30 2.39 -2.32
CA ASP A 69 -12.09 2.77 -1.16
C ASP A 69 -11.26 2.94 0.12
N GLN A 70 -10.08 2.32 0.16
CA GLN A 70 -9.17 2.43 1.29
C GLN A 70 -8.42 3.77 1.32
N LEU A 71 -8.34 4.47 0.19
CA LEU A 71 -7.68 5.78 0.12
C LEU A 71 -8.35 6.81 1.03
N ASP A 72 -9.65 6.71 1.20
CA ASP A 72 -10.41 7.65 2.04
C ASP A 72 -10.07 7.55 3.53
N LEU A 73 -9.40 6.48 3.93
CA LEU A 73 -8.97 6.28 5.32
C LEU A 73 -7.69 7.05 5.65
N LEU A 74 -6.92 7.44 4.65
CA LEU A 74 -5.69 8.20 4.89
C LEU A 74 -6.01 9.61 5.37
N PRO A 75 -5.37 10.05 6.49
CA PRO A 75 -5.58 11.40 6.99
C PRO A 75 -4.86 12.43 6.13
N GLU A 76 -5.25 13.68 6.30
CA GLU A 76 -4.47 14.80 5.80
C GLU A 76 -3.09 14.78 6.49
N GLY A 77 -2.04 15.03 5.73
CA GLY A 77 -0.66 14.93 6.24
C GLY A 77 -0.02 13.56 6.09
N ALA A 78 -0.75 12.54 5.61
CA ALA A 78 -0.13 11.27 5.26
C ALA A 78 0.75 11.42 4.02
N VAL A 79 1.87 10.70 4.02
CA VAL A 79 2.74 10.59 2.85
C VAL A 79 2.17 9.51 1.93
N ARG A 80 1.86 9.86 0.71
CA ARG A 80 1.28 8.95 -0.28
C ARG A 80 2.32 8.51 -1.29
N ILE A 81 2.55 7.21 -1.38
CA ILE A 81 3.53 6.61 -2.29
C ILE A 81 2.81 5.65 -3.23
N LEU A 82 2.89 5.92 -4.53
CA LEU A 82 2.39 4.99 -5.54
C LEU A 82 3.49 4.00 -5.90
N ILE A 83 3.20 2.70 -5.73
CA ILE A 83 4.07 1.62 -6.17
C ILE A 83 3.47 1.05 -7.46
N SER A 84 4.25 1.04 -8.53
CA SER A 84 3.81 0.54 -9.82
C SER A 84 4.71 -0.58 -10.33
N ALA A 85 4.13 -1.47 -11.12
CA ALA A 85 4.84 -2.49 -11.86
C ALA A 85 4.09 -2.71 -13.19
N ASP A 86 4.80 -3.15 -14.22
CA ASP A 86 4.16 -3.48 -15.49
C ASP A 86 3.25 -4.70 -15.34
N LEU A 87 2.26 -4.81 -16.21
CA LEU A 87 1.25 -5.86 -16.13
C LEU A 87 1.86 -7.26 -16.23
N ASP A 88 2.85 -7.46 -17.09
CA ASP A 88 3.50 -8.76 -17.25
C ASP A 88 4.20 -9.20 -15.97
N THR A 89 4.87 -8.29 -15.27
CA THR A 89 5.49 -8.55 -13.98
C THR A 89 4.45 -8.90 -12.92
N ILE A 90 3.34 -8.16 -12.86
CA ILE A 90 2.24 -8.41 -11.93
C ILE A 90 1.68 -9.82 -12.17
N LYS A 91 1.40 -10.18 -13.42
CA LYS A 91 0.91 -11.52 -13.78
C LYS A 91 1.88 -12.62 -13.39
N ALA A 92 3.17 -12.43 -13.66
CA ALA A 92 4.22 -13.40 -13.32
C ALA A 92 4.32 -13.63 -11.81
N ARG A 93 4.29 -12.55 -11.03
CA ARG A 93 4.30 -12.61 -9.56
C ARG A 93 3.07 -13.30 -8.99
N PHE A 94 1.90 -12.99 -9.54
CA PHE A 94 0.65 -13.62 -9.12
C PHE A 94 0.65 -15.11 -9.44
N ARG A 95 1.10 -15.48 -10.63
CA ARG A 95 1.24 -16.88 -11.05
C ARG A 95 2.15 -17.65 -10.09
N ALA A 96 3.29 -17.05 -9.71
CA ALA A 96 4.20 -17.66 -8.76
C ALA A 96 3.55 -17.93 -7.39
N ARG A 97 2.71 -17.00 -6.90
CA ARG A 97 1.96 -17.17 -5.66
C ARG A 97 0.91 -18.28 -5.75
N MET A 98 0.42 -18.57 -6.95
CA MET A 98 -0.57 -19.62 -7.22
C MET A 98 0.07 -20.92 -7.72
N CYS A 99 1.31 -21.17 -7.35
CA CYS A 99 2.06 -22.40 -7.69
C CYS A 99 2.19 -22.65 -9.19
N GLY A 100 2.32 -21.59 -9.98
CA GLY A 100 2.59 -21.65 -11.41
C GLY A 100 1.36 -21.63 -12.31
N PHE A 101 0.16 -21.52 -11.75
CA PHE A 101 -1.09 -21.47 -12.52
C PHE A 101 -1.80 -20.14 -12.32
N LEU A 102 -2.15 -19.47 -13.42
CA LEU A 102 -2.95 -18.24 -13.40
C LEU A 102 -4.30 -18.49 -14.09
N PRO A 103 -5.40 -18.66 -13.30
CA PRO A 103 -6.71 -18.87 -13.88
C PRO A 103 -7.15 -17.69 -14.76
N ALA A 104 -7.84 -17.99 -15.87
CA ALA A 104 -8.28 -16.94 -16.80
C ALA A 104 -9.13 -15.83 -16.15
N PRO A 105 -10.08 -16.13 -15.23
CA PRO A 105 -10.81 -15.07 -14.53
C PRO A 105 -9.92 -14.16 -13.70
N VAL A 106 -8.89 -14.69 -13.04
CA VAL A 106 -7.93 -13.92 -12.26
C VAL A 106 -7.07 -13.05 -13.16
N GLU A 107 -6.59 -13.60 -14.28
CA GLU A 107 -5.82 -12.84 -15.26
C GLU A 107 -6.62 -11.65 -15.80
N ARG A 108 -7.89 -11.84 -16.14
CA ARG A 108 -8.78 -10.75 -16.57
C ARG A 108 -9.00 -9.70 -15.49
N MET A 109 -9.08 -10.12 -14.24
CA MET A 109 -9.18 -9.19 -13.11
C MET A 109 -7.94 -8.31 -13.02
N LEU A 110 -6.74 -8.89 -13.12
CA LEU A 110 -5.48 -8.15 -13.10
C LEU A 110 -5.39 -7.15 -14.25
N GLU A 111 -5.80 -7.55 -15.45
CA GLU A 111 -5.83 -6.68 -16.62
C GLU A 111 -6.80 -5.50 -16.42
N SER A 112 -8.00 -5.77 -15.90
CA SER A 112 -9.01 -4.72 -15.70
C SER A 112 -8.62 -3.71 -14.62
N LYS A 113 -7.85 -4.12 -13.62
CA LYS A 113 -7.40 -3.25 -12.52
C LYS A 113 -6.06 -2.57 -12.81
N HIS A 114 -5.38 -2.93 -13.89
CA HIS A 114 -4.09 -2.33 -14.20
C HIS A 114 -4.23 -0.82 -14.47
N GLY A 115 -3.38 -0.03 -13.83
CA GLY A 115 -3.43 1.42 -13.93
C GLY A 115 -4.50 2.10 -13.07
N LEU A 116 -5.19 1.35 -12.20
CA LEU A 116 -6.30 1.82 -11.37
C LEU A 116 -5.95 3.06 -10.54
N PHE A 117 -4.72 3.17 -10.08
CA PHE A 117 -4.27 4.27 -9.23
C PHE A 117 -3.48 5.35 -9.96
N ASP A 118 -3.25 5.23 -11.25
CA ASP A 118 -2.31 6.09 -11.99
C ASP A 118 -2.69 7.58 -11.98
N LYS A 119 -3.99 7.89 -11.88
CA LYS A 119 -4.50 9.27 -11.92
C LYS A 119 -4.53 9.97 -10.56
N GLY A 120 -4.15 9.27 -9.49
CA GLY A 120 -4.16 9.84 -8.15
C GLY A 120 -3.04 10.86 -7.94
N SER A 121 -3.15 11.59 -6.82
CA SER A 121 -2.12 12.53 -6.39
C SER A 121 -1.20 11.86 -5.36
N TYR A 122 0.10 11.86 -5.61
CA TYR A 122 1.08 11.18 -4.78
C TYR A 122 2.29 12.07 -4.48
N ASP A 123 2.88 11.88 -3.30
CA ASP A 123 4.10 12.58 -2.91
C ASP A 123 5.33 11.94 -3.56
N TYR A 124 5.32 10.61 -3.71
CA TYR A 124 6.38 9.84 -4.34
C TYR A 124 5.80 8.78 -5.25
N ARG A 125 6.58 8.43 -6.28
CA ARG A 125 6.30 7.29 -7.15
C ARG A 125 7.48 6.33 -7.07
N TYR A 126 7.18 5.04 -6.88
CA TYR A 126 8.18 4.00 -6.70
C TYR A 126 7.97 2.88 -7.71
N ASP A 127 9.06 2.51 -8.41
CA ASP A 127 9.02 1.38 -9.33
C ASP A 127 9.15 0.08 -8.55
N GLY A 128 8.11 -0.75 -8.53
CA GLY A 128 8.08 -2.01 -7.81
C GLY A 128 8.96 -3.12 -8.41
N VAL A 129 9.58 -2.86 -9.58
CA VAL A 129 10.50 -3.78 -10.25
C VAL A 129 11.94 -3.35 -10.04
N ALA A 130 12.27 -2.08 -10.30
CA ALA A 130 13.63 -1.57 -10.34
C ALA A 130 13.91 -0.47 -9.31
N GLY A 131 12.95 -0.14 -8.44
CA GLY A 131 13.09 0.94 -7.48
C GLY A 131 14.14 0.68 -6.40
N ASP A 132 14.72 1.76 -5.88
CA ASP A 132 15.70 1.71 -4.80
C ASP A 132 15.02 2.09 -3.48
N ALA A 133 14.72 1.07 -2.66
CA ALA A 133 14.06 1.26 -1.38
C ALA A 133 14.91 2.07 -0.40
N ALA A 134 16.23 1.90 -0.42
CA ALA A 134 17.13 2.66 0.46
C ALA A 134 17.09 4.16 0.12
N ALA A 135 17.09 4.52 -1.15
CA ALA A 135 16.99 5.91 -1.59
C ALA A 135 15.64 6.53 -1.19
N LEU A 136 14.55 5.79 -1.31
CA LEU A 136 13.23 6.24 -0.86
C LEU A 136 13.21 6.48 0.65
N CYS A 137 13.78 5.58 1.44
CA CYS A 137 13.86 5.74 2.90
C CYS A 137 14.67 6.97 3.29
N GLU A 138 15.74 7.29 2.57
CA GLU A 138 16.50 8.53 2.80
C GLU A 138 15.63 9.77 2.57
N GLN A 139 14.81 9.79 1.51
CA GLN A 139 13.90 10.89 1.24
C GLN A 139 12.84 11.02 2.34
N LEU A 140 12.29 9.91 2.81
CA LEU A 140 11.33 9.90 3.91
C LEU A 140 11.93 10.43 5.20
N GLY A 141 13.18 10.12 5.47
CA GLY A 141 13.90 10.62 6.66
C GLY A 141 14.14 12.12 6.67
N LYS A 142 13.97 12.80 5.54
CA LYS A 142 14.12 14.26 5.43
C LYS A 142 12.82 15.03 5.67
N LEU A 143 11.71 14.33 5.87
CA LEU A 143 10.40 14.94 6.06
C LEU A 143 10.19 15.48 7.49
#